data_e02476e9ec73b241e1ee5ee81ab65f43
#
_entry.id   e02476e9ec73b241e1ee5ee81ab65f43
#
_cell.length_a   1.000
_cell.length_b   1.000
_cell.length_c   1.000
_cell.angle_alpha   90.00
_cell.angle_beta   90.00
_cell.angle_gamma   90.00
#
_symmetry.space_group_name_H-M   'P 1'
#
loop_
_entity.id
_entity.type
_entity.pdbx_description
1 polymer ?
#
loop_
_entity_poly.entity_id
_entity_poly.type
_entity_poly.pdbx_seq_one_letter_code
_entity_poly.pdbx_strand_id
1 'polypeptide(L)' 'MGMPLELNTMIVTKGNEVRLDENIFSLKKAGYRLYPLDLPLEVRKTIEGELIGKALIKKVELEEEGTTLTYQLIELNSTN' A
#
# COMPACT_ATOMS: atom_id res chain seq x y z
N MET A 1 22.37 -3.66 -14.72
CA MET A 1 21.44 -4.53 -14.07
C MET A 1 20.53 -3.77 -13.13
N GLY A 2 19.30 -3.68 -13.40
CA GLY A 2 18.40 -2.96 -12.54
C GLY A 2 17.76 -3.87 -11.51
N MET A 3 17.02 -3.28 -10.61
CA MET A 3 16.22 -4.06 -9.67
C MET A 3 14.97 -4.55 -10.38
N PRO A 4 14.51 -5.75 -10.02
CA PRO A 4 13.26 -6.22 -10.60
C PRO A 4 12.11 -5.32 -10.18
N LEU A 5 11.17 -5.16 -11.09
CA LEU A 5 9.99 -4.37 -10.85
C LEU A 5 8.83 -5.32 -10.60
N GLU A 6 8.19 -5.21 -9.45
CA GLU A 6 7.11 -6.10 -9.08
C GLU A 6 5.78 -5.38 -9.21
N LEU A 7 4.80 -6.08 -9.75
CA LEU A 7 3.43 -5.58 -9.78
C LEU A 7 2.70 -6.16 -8.57
N ASN A 8 2.19 -5.29 -7.72
CA ASN A 8 1.50 -5.69 -6.52
C ASN A 8 0.03 -5.33 -6.61
N THR A 9 -0.82 -6.20 -6.09
CA THR A 9 -2.25 -5.95 -6.07
C THR A 9 -2.81 -6.00 -4.65
N MET A 10 -1.94 -5.99 -3.66
CA MET A 10 -2.33 -6.00 -2.27
C MET A 10 -1.40 -5.08 -1.51
N ILE A 11 -1.94 -4.31 -0.59
CA ILE A 11 -1.14 -3.42 0.25
C ILE A 11 -0.90 -4.12 1.58
N VAL A 12 0.36 -4.45 1.86
CA VAL A 12 0.76 -5.08 3.10
C VAL A 12 1.52 -4.04 3.91
N THR A 13 0.97 -3.63 5.03
CA THR A 13 1.50 -2.49 5.78
C THR A 13 2.52 -2.86 6.83
N LYS A 14 2.37 -4.02 7.45
CA LYS A 14 3.23 -4.46 8.54
C LYS A 14 3.36 -3.41 9.65
N GLY A 15 2.35 -2.56 9.76
CA GLY A 15 2.39 -1.53 10.79
C GLY A 15 3.27 -0.35 10.48
N ASN A 16 3.77 -0.23 9.26
CA ASN A 16 4.72 0.84 8.89
C ASN A 16 4.05 2.02 8.21
N GLU A 17 2.75 1.98 8.07
CA GLU A 17 2.06 3.08 7.39
C GLU A 17 2.09 4.34 8.25
N VAL A 18 2.12 5.48 7.60
CA VAL A 18 2.10 6.78 8.25
C VAL A 18 0.84 7.50 7.80
N ARG A 19 0.04 7.93 8.76
CA ARG A 19 -1.20 8.63 8.45
C ARG A 19 -0.91 10.08 8.09
N LEU A 20 -1.37 10.48 6.92
CA LEU A 20 -1.18 11.86 6.46
C LEU A 20 -2.43 12.70 6.67
N ASP A 21 -3.59 12.09 6.56
CA ASP A 21 -4.87 12.76 6.72
C ASP A 21 -5.84 11.73 7.27
N GLU A 22 -7.12 12.07 7.33
CA GLU A 22 -8.09 11.19 7.96
C GLU A 22 -8.03 9.77 7.41
N ASN A 23 -7.98 9.65 6.09
CA ASN A 23 -7.94 8.33 5.48
C ASN A 23 -6.87 8.21 4.42
N ILE A 24 -5.89 9.12 4.44
CA ILE A 24 -4.77 9.10 3.51
C ILE A 24 -3.54 8.63 4.27
N PHE A 25 -2.85 7.65 3.71
CA PHE A 25 -1.70 7.05 4.36
C PHE A 25 -0.53 6.97 3.38
N SER A 26 0.67 6.99 3.93
CA SER A 26 1.90 6.81 3.19
C SER A 26 2.58 5.55 3.68
N LEU A 27 3.16 4.79 2.77
CA LEU A 27 3.81 3.53 3.11
C LEU A 27 5.05 3.36 2.25
N LYS A 28 6.17 3.07 2.88
CA LYS A 28 7.41 2.79 2.16
C LYS A 28 7.63 1.31 2.04
N LYS A 29 8.05 0.88 0.86
CA LYS A 29 8.33 -0.51 0.59
C LYS A 29 9.73 -0.63 0.02
N ALA A 30 10.42 -1.71 0.38
CA ALA A 30 11.72 -1.99 -0.21
C ALA A 30 11.54 -2.45 -1.65
N GLY A 31 12.50 -2.08 -2.50
CA GLY A 31 12.47 -2.49 -3.89
C GLY A 31 11.53 -1.64 -4.71
N TYR A 32 11.51 -1.93 -6.00
CA TYR A 32 10.65 -1.20 -6.93
C TYR A 32 9.37 -1.97 -7.14
N ARG A 33 8.24 -1.33 -6.81
CA ARG A 33 6.94 -1.96 -6.89
C ARG A 33 5.98 -1.05 -7.61
N LEU A 34 5.09 -1.66 -8.41
CA LEU A 34 4.03 -0.94 -9.07
C LEU A 34 2.70 -1.39 -8.51
N TYR A 35 1.78 -0.47 -8.40
CA TYR A 35 0.43 -0.74 -7.94
C TYR A 35 -0.54 -0.11 -8.92
N PRO A 36 -1.66 -0.78 -9.23
CA PRO A 36 -2.66 -0.13 -10.09
C PRO A 36 -3.28 1.06 -9.39
N LEU A 37 -3.43 2.14 -10.13
CA LEU A 37 -4.05 3.35 -9.60
C LEU A 37 -5.56 3.24 -9.73
N ASP A 38 -6.27 3.78 -8.73
CA ASP A 38 -7.72 3.93 -8.78
C ASP A 38 -8.48 2.61 -8.87
N LEU A 39 -7.85 1.52 -8.44
CA LEU A 39 -8.53 0.25 -8.28
C LEU A 39 -8.53 -0.10 -6.80
N PRO A 40 -9.66 -0.59 -6.27
CA PRO A 40 -9.67 -0.98 -4.86
C PRO A 40 -8.73 -2.16 -4.63
N LEU A 41 -7.82 -2.00 -3.70
CA LEU A 41 -6.88 -3.04 -3.33
C LEU A 41 -7.09 -3.43 -1.88
N GLU A 42 -6.86 -4.68 -1.58
CA GLU A 42 -6.93 -5.14 -0.20
C GLU A 42 -5.77 -4.58 0.60
N VAL A 43 -6.08 -4.17 1.82
CA VAL A 43 -5.06 -3.70 2.76
C VAL A 43 -4.98 -4.72 3.88
N ARG A 44 -3.79 -5.27 4.10
CA ARG A 44 -3.56 -6.25 5.16
C ARG A 44 -2.33 -5.86 5.94
N LYS A 45 -2.30 -6.22 7.20
CA LYS A 45 -1.13 -5.95 8.01
C LYS A 45 0.00 -6.89 7.64
N THR A 46 -0.32 -8.14 7.38
CA THR A 46 0.64 -9.13 6.86
C THR A 46 -0.02 -9.87 5.73
N ILE A 47 0.79 -10.58 4.95
CA ILE A 47 0.25 -11.29 3.79
C ILE A 47 -0.82 -12.29 4.20
N GLU A 48 -0.60 -12.97 5.32
CA GLU A 48 -1.56 -13.97 5.81
C GLU A 48 -2.48 -13.41 6.87
N GLY A 49 -2.39 -12.10 7.13
CA GLY A 49 -3.20 -11.49 8.15
C GLY A 49 -4.61 -11.20 7.70
N GLU A 50 -5.38 -10.69 8.63
CA GLU A 50 -6.76 -10.35 8.33
C GLU A 50 -6.84 -9.13 7.43
N LEU A 51 -7.92 -9.08 6.68
CA LEU A 51 -8.19 -7.94 5.82
C LEU A 51 -8.53 -6.73 6.69
N ILE A 52 -7.74 -5.67 6.53
CA ILE A 52 -8.01 -4.43 7.26
C ILE A 52 -9.08 -3.63 6.55
N GLY A 53 -9.04 -3.61 5.23
CA GLY A 53 -9.98 -2.85 4.46
C GLY A 53 -9.55 -2.79 3.01
N LYS A 54 -10.06 -1.79 2.30
CA LYS A 54 -9.69 -1.57 0.91
C LYS A 54 -9.26 -0.14 0.72
N ALA A 55 -8.37 0.07 -0.23
CA ALA A 55 -7.83 1.39 -0.48
C ALA A 55 -7.57 1.59 -1.95
N LEU A 56 -7.53 2.85 -2.33
CA LEU A 56 -7.15 3.24 -3.69
C LEU A 56 -5.75 3.84 -3.63
N ILE A 57 -4.91 3.38 -4.53
CA ILE A 57 -3.58 3.96 -4.65
C ILE A 57 -3.72 5.29 -5.37
N LYS A 58 -3.24 6.35 -4.73
CA LYS A 58 -3.29 7.69 -5.32
C LYS A 58 -1.99 8.08 -5.96
N LYS A 59 -0.88 7.55 -5.45
CA LYS A 59 0.42 7.96 -5.93
C LYS A 59 1.44 6.87 -5.63
N VAL A 60 2.31 6.63 -6.58
CA VAL A 60 3.43 5.70 -6.41
C VAL A 60 4.68 6.47 -6.80
N GLU A 61 5.65 6.53 -5.87
CA GLU A 61 6.90 7.21 -6.12
C GLU A 61 8.04 6.21 -6.03
N LEU A 62 8.83 6.15 -7.08
CA LEU A 62 10.00 5.29 -7.11
C LEU A 62 11.21 6.11 -6.74
N GLU A 63 11.97 5.60 -5.78
CA GLU A 63 13.16 6.28 -5.28
C GLU A 63 14.31 5.30 -5.27
N GLU A 64 15.50 5.83 -5.01
CA GLU A 64 16.67 4.96 -4.98
C GLU A 64 16.55 3.83 -4.00
N GLU A 65 15.88 4.08 -2.89
CA GLU A 65 15.80 3.13 -1.80
C GLU A 65 14.55 2.26 -1.84
N GLY A 66 13.66 2.52 -2.77
CA GLY A 66 12.45 1.73 -2.84
C GLY A 66 11.27 2.51 -3.38
N THR A 67 10.10 2.15 -2.91
CA THR A 67 8.85 2.70 -3.40
C THR A 67 8.07 3.31 -2.26
N THR A 68 7.53 4.49 -2.48
CA THR A 68 6.63 5.14 -1.51
C THR A 68 5.24 5.18 -2.12
N LEU A 69 4.28 4.65 -1.38
CA LEU A 69 2.88 4.64 -1.79
C LEU A 69 2.11 5.69 -1.03
N THR A 70 1.18 6.34 -1.71
CA THR A 70 0.17 7.15 -1.03
C THR A 70 -1.17 6.55 -1.41
N TYR A 71 -1.93 6.13 -0.41
CA TYR A 71 -3.21 5.49 -0.68
C TYR A 71 -4.29 6.07 0.21
N GLN A 72 -5.50 5.97 -0.28
CA GLN A 72 -6.68 6.44 0.44
C GLN A 72 -7.51 5.24 0.85
N LEU A 73 -7.74 5.11 2.14
CA LEU A 73 -8.55 4.03 2.67
C LEU A 73 -10.01 4.34 2.38
N ILE A 74 -10.66 3.48 1.60
CA ILE A 74 -12.04 3.72 1.21
C ILE A 74 -13.02 2.81 1.91
N GLU A 75 -12.53 1.73 2.51
CA GLU A 75 -13.39 0.81 3.21
C GLU A 75 -12.61 0.22 4.36
N LEU A 76 -13.17 0.26 5.54
CA LEU A 76 -12.53 -0.30 6.72
C LEU A 76 -13.30 -1.55 7.13
N ASN A 77 -12.59 -2.66 7.16
CA ASN A 77 -13.18 -3.92 7.55
C ASN A 77 -13.10 -4.02 9.06
N SER A 78 -14.25 -3.86 9.70
CA SER A 78 -14.29 -3.88 11.14
C SER A 78 -14.60 -5.29 11.60
N THR A 79 -13.67 -5.86 12.34
CA THR A 79 -13.93 -7.14 12.98
C THR A 79 -14.11 -6.90 14.44
N ASN A 80 -15.13 -7.38 14.94
CA ASN A 80 -15.33 -7.15 16.35
C ASN A 80 -15.18 -8.32 17.17
#